data_92008f262092bc633bb44ef7e9a7b65e
#
_entry.id   92008f262092bc633bb44ef7e9a7b65e
#
_cell.length_a   1.000
_cell.length_b   1.000
_cell.length_c   1.000
_cell.angle_alpha   90.00
_cell.angle_beta   90.00
_cell.angle_gamma   90.00
#
_symmetry.space_group_name_H-M   'P 1'
#
loop_
_entity.id
_entity.type
_entity.pdbx_description
1 polymer ?
#
loop_
_entity_poly.entity_id
_entity_poly.type
_entity_poly.pdbx_seq_one_letter_code
_entity_poly.pdbx_strand_id
1 'polypeptide(L)'
;MSKKIGLILTALSLVLTSCVSAPQGLEPKQFDALNLNKLQPQDYDCRCVKVRLGGKVISATALKNQTKVEVLNQTVAYFSAKPMIDSHSNGRFIAYLNGFVDPENLKDQYITVAGVLSGKEQGKIDQADYSYPVVQAHQYRLWKLVQEYYYDPDDMYDNGPFYPYGWGAPRFMWAEPRLRYNLY
;
A
#
# COMPACT_ATOMS: atom_id res chain seq x y z
N MET A 1 -31.04 -39.26 6.44
CA MET A 1 -29.90 -38.85 5.59
C MET A 1 -29.89 -37.32 5.31
N SER A 2 -31.04 -36.64 5.19
CA SER A 2 -31.10 -35.20 4.80
C SER A 2 -30.54 -34.21 5.87
N LYS A 3 -30.70 -34.48 7.18
CA LYS A 3 -30.16 -33.61 8.23
C LYS A 3 -28.64 -33.54 8.31
N LYS A 4 -27.92 -34.61 7.93
CA LYS A 4 -26.45 -34.65 7.92
C LYS A 4 -25.88 -33.91 6.73
N ILE A 5 -26.57 -33.89 5.59
CA ILE A 5 -26.17 -33.16 4.37
C ILE A 5 -26.32 -31.64 4.60
N GLY A 6 -27.41 -31.21 5.26
CA GLY A 6 -27.60 -29.80 5.63
C GLY A 6 -26.49 -29.25 6.54
N LEU A 7 -26.04 -30.05 7.51
CA LEU A 7 -24.99 -29.65 8.45
C LEU A 7 -23.61 -29.51 7.75
N ILE A 8 -23.31 -30.37 6.76
CA ILE A 8 -22.08 -30.32 5.98
C ILE A 8 -22.06 -29.10 5.04
N LEU A 9 -23.19 -28.78 4.41
CA LEU A 9 -23.30 -27.57 3.57
C LEU A 9 -23.14 -26.28 4.38
N THR A 10 -23.68 -26.22 5.59
CA THR A 10 -23.54 -25.04 6.48
C THR A 10 -22.11 -24.88 7.00
N ALA A 11 -21.40 -25.97 7.27
CA ALA A 11 -20.00 -25.93 7.68
C ALA A 11 -19.06 -25.50 6.53
N LEU A 12 -19.36 -25.86 5.29
CA LEU A 12 -18.55 -25.51 4.11
C LEU A 12 -18.69 -24.02 3.75
N SER A 13 -19.82 -23.37 4.03
CA SER A 13 -20.04 -21.93 3.75
C SER A 13 -19.27 -20.99 4.67
N LEU A 14 -18.79 -21.46 5.82
CA LEU A 14 -18.03 -20.66 6.81
C LEU A 14 -16.54 -20.51 6.48
N VAL A 15 -16.00 -21.24 5.50
CA VAL A 15 -14.57 -21.27 5.20
C VAL A 15 -14.15 -20.24 4.13
N LEU A 16 -15.10 -19.53 3.49
CA LEU A 16 -14.82 -18.66 2.34
C LEU A 16 -14.65 -17.18 2.68
N THR A 17 -14.60 -16.78 3.94
CA THR A 17 -14.30 -15.39 4.31
C THR A 17 -12.80 -15.14 4.32
N SER A 18 -12.19 -15.05 3.13
CA SER A 18 -10.85 -14.50 3.01
C SER A 18 -10.90 -12.99 3.23
N CYS A 19 -10.77 -12.56 4.49
CA CYS A 19 -10.61 -11.15 4.80
C CYS A 19 -9.21 -10.69 4.41
N VAL A 20 -9.12 -9.71 3.51
CA VAL A 20 -7.86 -8.97 3.30
C VAL A 20 -7.55 -8.21 4.58
N SER A 21 -6.51 -8.63 5.28
CA SER A 21 -6.04 -7.97 6.51
C SER A 21 -4.64 -7.39 6.32
N ALA A 22 -4.37 -6.32 7.06
CA ALA A 22 -3.02 -5.74 7.09
C ALA A 22 -2.01 -6.76 7.62
N PRO A 23 -0.75 -6.70 7.16
CA PRO A 23 0.33 -7.47 7.75
C PRO A 23 0.45 -7.21 9.25
N GLN A 24 0.96 -8.19 9.99
CA GLN A 24 1.14 -8.09 11.43
C GLN A 24 1.95 -6.83 11.82
N GLY A 25 1.45 -6.08 12.78
CA GLY A 25 2.05 -4.83 13.25
C GLY A 25 1.73 -3.60 12.38
N LEU A 26 0.90 -3.77 11.33
CA LEU A 26 0.41 -2.69 10.48
C LEU A 26 -1.12 -2.53 10.56
N GLU A 27 -1.78 -3.17 11.52
CA GLU A 27 -3.23 -3.10 11.70
C GLU A 27 -3.66 -1.67 12.09
N PRO A 28 -4.68 -1.11 11.42
CA PRO A 28 -4.96 0.33 11.52
C PRO A 28 -5.41 0.81 12.91
N LYS A 29 -6.00 -0.07 13.72
CA LYS A 29 -6.53 0.26 15.06
C LYS A 29 -5.44 0.58 16.10
N GLN A 30 -4.16 0.32 15.79
CA GLN A 30 -3.03 0.51 16.70
C GLN A 30 -2.41 1.91 16.60
N PHE A 31 -2.87 2.74 15.67
CA PHE A 31 -2.25 4.01 15.33
C PHE A 31 -3.18 5.18 15.57
N ASP A 32 -2.60 6.26 16.09
CA ASP A 32 -3.29 7.53 16.34
C ASP A 32 -3.48 8.31 15.03
N ALA A 33 -2.51 8.21 14.12
CA ALA A 33 -2.59 8.84 12.81
C ALA A 33 -2.18 7.89 11.67
N LEU A 34 -2.99 7.91 10.60
CA LEU A 34 -2.78 7.15 9.36
C LEU A 34 -2.45 8.06 8.16
N ASN A 35 -2.30 9.35 8.40
CA ASN A 35 -2.00 10.35 7.36
C ASN A 35 -1.29 11.55 7.98
N LEU A 36 -0.25 12.07 7.29
CA LEU A 36 0.50 13.26 7.72
C LEU A 36 -0.39 14.49 7.92
N ASN A 37 -1.42 14.66 7.10
CA ASN A 37 -2.31 15.82 7.18
C ASN A 37 -3.17 15.88 8.46
N LYS A 38 -3.22 14.78 9.22
CA LYS A 38 -3.94 14.74 10.50
C LYS A 38 -3.07 15.11 11.70
N LEU A 39 -1.75 15.23 11.51
CA LEU A 39 -0.82 15.57 12.58
C LEU A 39 -0.89 17.05 12.91
N GLN A 40 -0.98 17.34 14.21
CA GLN A 40 -0.95 18.69 14.77
C GLN A 40 0.48 19.08 15.13
N PRO A 41 0.80 20.39 15.24
CA PRO A 41 2.14 20.84 15.62
C PRO A 41 2.64 20.23 16.95
N GLN A 42 1.76 20.06 17.94
CA GLN A 42 2.08 19.47 19.24
C GLN A 42 2.44 17.98 19.18
N ASP A 43 1.98 17.25 18.15
CA ASP A 43 2.25 15.82 18.00
C ASP A 43 3.73 15.53 17.77
N TYR A 44 4.46 16.52 17.26
CA TYR A 44 5.90 16.40 17.00
C TYR A 44 6.76 16.50 18.26
N ASP A 45 6.23 17.08 19.33
CA ASP A 45 6.98 17.34 20.56
C ASP A 45 6.86 16.20 21.57
N CYS A 46 5.73 15.50 21.60
CA CYS A 46 5.47 14.50 22.63
C CYS A 46 6.21 13.16 22.42
N ARG A 47 6.65 12.84 21.20
CA ARG A 47 7.22 11.52 20.85
C ARG A 47 6.36 10.34 21.28
N CYS A 48 5.07 10.52 21.30
CA CYS A 48 4.10 9.54 21.80
C CYS A 48 3.09 9.10 20.74
N VAL A 49 2.97 9.84 19.64
CA VAL A 49 2.00 9.56 18.58
C VAL A 49 2.44 8.39 17.73
N LYS A 50 1.62 7.34 17.73
CA LYS A 50 1.82 6.17 16.88
C LYS A 50 1.27 6.44 15.50
N VAL A 51 2.09 6.26 14.48
CA VAL A 51 1.73 6.53 13.09
C VAL A 51 1.91 5.29 12.22
N ARG A 52 1.03 5.17 11.22
CA ARG A 52 1.22 4.26 10.08
C ARG A 52 1.17 5.07 8.80
N LEU A 53 2.34 5.27 8.21
CA LEU A 53 2.52 6.06 7.00
C LEU A 53 3.13 5.18 5.90
N GLY A 54 3.02 5.61 4.67
CA GLY A 54 3.63 4.87 3.57
C GLY A 54 3.68 5.66 2.28
N GLY A 55 4.32 5.09 1.29
CA GLY A 55 4.46 5.69 -0.03
C GLY A 55 5.65 5.16 -0.79
N LYS A 56 6.09 5.93 -1.78
CA LYS A 56 7.24 5.57 -2.62
C LYS A 56 8.55 5.98 -1.94
N VAL A 57 9.52 5.09 -1.92
CA VAL A 57 10.88 5.40 -1.46
C VAL A 57 11.56 6.32 -2.47
N ILE A 58 12.05 7.46 -1.99
CA ILE A 58 12.79 8.45 -2.79
C ILE A 58 14.28 8.24 -2.65
N SER A 59 14.74 8.05 -1.43
CA SER A 59 16.15 7.78 -1.13
C SER A 59 16.30 6.94 0.12
N ALA A 60 17.40 6.21 0.21
CA ALA A 60 17.75 5.46 1.39
C ALA A 60 19.26 5.60 1.66
N THR A 61 19.63 5.67 2.93
CA THR A 61 21.02 5.78 3.39
C THR A 61 21.24 4.83 4.55
N ALA A 62 22.16 3.90 4.40
CA ALA A 62 22.57 3.03 5.50
C ALA A 62 23.41 3.82 6.50
N LEU A 63 23.01 3.79 7.76
CA LEU A 63 23.76 4.34 8.90
C LEU A 63 24.33 3.19 9.74
N LYS A 64 25.11 3.52 10.75
CA LYS A 64 25.82 2.51 11.57
C LYS A 64 24.89 1.44 12.15
N ASN A 65 23.73 1.83 12.68
CA ASN A 65 22.80 0.93 13.39
C ASN A 65 21.36 0.99 12.85
N GLN A 66 21.11 1.76 11.82
CA GLN A 66 19.76 1.98 11.27
C GLN A 66 19.86 2.40 9.80
N THR A 67 18.77 2.33 9.10
CA THR A 67 18.66 2.83 7.72
C THR A 67 17.69 3.99 7.67
N LYS A 68 18.17 5.15 7.20
CA LYS A 68 17.37 6.34 6.95
C LYS A 68 16.71 6.23 5.59
N VAL A 69 15.40 6.39 5.54
CA VAL A 69 14.62 6.30 4.30
C VAL A 69 13.77 7.55 4.13
N GLU A 70 13.93 8.24 3.02
CA GLU A 70 13.04 9.33 2.62
C GLU A 70 11.88 8.75 1.80
N VAL A 71 10.67 9.06 2.19
CA VAL A 71 9.45 8.51 1.59
C VAL A 71 8.55 9.64 1.11
N LEU A 72 8.14 9.57 -0.17
CA LEU A 72 7.05 10.38 -0.70
C LEU A 72 5.74 9.83 -0.15
N ASN A 73 5.14 10.57 0.79
CA ASN A 73 3.96 10.08 1.49
C ASN A 73 2.74 10.00 0.58
N GLN A 74 2.10 8.86 0.57
CA GLN A 74 0.86 8.57 -0.14
C GLN A 74 -0.18 8.02 0.83
N THR A 75 -1.44 8.04 0.42
CA THR A 75 -2.50 7.42 1.20
C THR A 75 -2.25 5.92 1.33
N VAL A 76 -2.34 5.40 2.55
CA VAL A 76 -2.22 3.97 2.83
C VAL A 76 -3.59 3.36 3.00
N ALA A 77 -3.89 2.33 2.23
CA ALA A 77 -5.16 1.62 2.29
C ALA A 77 -5.41 1.06 3.69
N TYR A 78 -6.63 1.27 4.21
CA TYR A 78 -6.97 0.96 5.60
C TYR A 78 -6.78 -0.53 5.94
N PHE A 79 -7.32 -1.41 5.10
CA PHE A 79 -7.33 -2.86 5.37
C PHE A 79 -6.06 -3.58 4.92
N SER A 80 -5.49 -3.23 3.77
CA SER A 80 -4.32 -3.95 3.22
C SER A 80 -2.98 -3.37 3.68
N ALA A 81 -2.97 -2.16 4.22
CA ALA A 81 -1.78 -1.38 4.54
C ALA A 81 -0.89 -1.06 3.32
N LYS A 82 -1.38 -1.25 2.09
CA LYS A 82 -0.64 -0.91 0.87
C LYS A 82 -0.75 0.59 0.58
N PRO A 83 0.33 1.28 0.20
CA PRO A 83 0.24 2.61 -0.38
C PRO A 83 -0.62 2.61 -1.65
N MET A 84 -1.42 3.63 -1.84
CA MET A 84 -2.24 3.81 -3.04
C MET A 84 -1.43 4.56 -4.07
N ILE A 85 -0.95 3.86 -5.09
CA ILE A 85 0.01 4.38 -6.09
C ILE A 85 -0.53 5.59 -6.87
N ASP A 86 -1.85 5.65 -7.07
CA ASP A 86 -2.52 6.72 -7.80
C ASP A 86 -2.98 7.88 -6.89
N SER A 87 -2.69 7.80 -5.58
CA SER A 87 -3.06 8.87 -4.67
C SER A 87 -2.10 10.05 -4.77
N HIS A 88 -2.64 11.25 -4.59
CA HIS A 88 -1.82 12.45 -4.49
C HIS A 88 -0.86 12.33 -3.31
N SER A 89 0.35 12.85 -3.49
CA SER A 89 1.34 12.94 -2.43
C SER A 89 0.91 13.99 -1.39
N ASN A 90 1.05 13.63 -0.11
CA ASN A 90 0.79 14.48 1.04
C ASN A 90 2.10 14.93 1.71
N GLY A 91 3.12 15.27 0.91
CA GLY A 91 4.44 15.66 1.39
C GLY A 91 5.41 14.48 1.48
N ARG A 92 6.50 14.69 2.22
CA ARG A 92 7.54 13.68 2.46
C ARG A 92 7.79 13.49 3.94
N PHE A 93 8.26 12.33 4.33
CA PHE A 93 8.73 12.06 5.69
C PHE A 93 10.00 11.21 5.67
N ILE A 94 10.73 11.23 6.77
CA ILE A 94 11.88 10.37 7.00
C ILE A 94 11.47 9.24 7.94
N ALA A 95 11.78 8.01 7.57
CA ALA A 95 11.66 6.85 8.43
C ALA A 95 13.06 6.32 8.80
N TYR A 96 13.30 6.09 10.08
CA TYR A 96 14.47 5.37 10.56
C TYR A 96 14.09 3.92 10.83
N LEU A 97 14.56 3.01 9.97
CA LEU A 97 14.36 1.58 10.11
C LEU A 97 15.44 1.00 11.02
N ASN A 98 15.08 0.14 11.95
CA ASN A 98 16.04 -0.52 12.83
C ASN A 98 16.92 -1.50 12.04
N GLY A 99 18.21 -1.45 12.29
CA GLY A 99 19.20 -2.32 11.65
C GLY A 99 19.60 -1.87 10.25
N PHE A 100 20.41 -2.70 9.63
CA PHE A 100 20.88 -2.48 8.26
C PHE A 100 19.88 -3.03 7.25
N VAL A 101 19.46 -2.18 6.34
CA VAL A 101 18.74 -2.56 5.11
C VAL A 101 19.53 -1.98 3.95
N ASP A 102 19.90 -2.83 3.00
CA ASP A 102 20.63 -2.38 1.83
C ASP A 102 19.79 -1.35 1.05
N PRO A 103 20.31 -0.12 0.81
CA PRO A 103 19.61 0.91 0.04
C PRO A 103 19.14 0.45 -1.35
N GLU A 104 19.88 -0.42 -2.02
CA GLU A 104 19.48 -0.95 -3.34
C GLU A 104 18.20 -1.80 -3.26
N ASN A 105 17.97 -2.49 -2.14
CA ASN A 105 16.72 -3.23 -1.92
C ASN A 105 15.50 -2.33 -1.67
N LEU A 106 15.75 -1.06 -1.36
CA LEU A 106 14.70 -0.05 -1.10
C LEU A 106 14.39 0.80 -2.34
N LYS A 107 15.31 0.85 -3.28
CA LYS A 107 15.20 1.66 -4.48
C LYS A 107 13.95 1.29 -5.30
N ASP A 108 13.20 2.31 -5.70
CA ASP A 108 11.96 2.19 -6.47
C ASP A 108 10.87 1.30 -5.85
N GLN A 109 11.04 0.92 -4.58
CA GLN A 109 10.01 0.19 -3.82
C GLN A 109 9.00 1.14 -3.19
N TYR A 110 7.88 0.58 -2.81
CA TYR A 110 6.93 1.23 -1.92
C TYR A 110 7.11 0.66 -0.51
N ILE A 111 6.85 1.47 0.49
CA ILE A 111 7.01 1.08 1.89
C ILE A 111 5.79 1.53 2.70
N THR A 112 5.39 0.69 3.65
CA THR A 112 4.52 1.10 4.75
C THR A 112 5.29 0.94 6.04
N VAL A 113 5.29 1.98 6.84
CA VAL A 113 6.04 2.08 8.08
C VAL A 113 5.07 2.30 9.23
N ALA A 114 5.24 1.55 10.30
CA ALA A 114 4.58 1.73 11.58
C ALA A 114 5.62 2.10 12.64
N GLY A 115 5.36 3.15 13.38
CA GLY A 115 6.32 3.63 14.37
C GLY A 115 5.78 4.78 15.20
N VAL A 116 6.70 5.47 15.86
CA VAL A 116 6.40 6.65 16.67
C VAL A 116 6.95 7.88 15.97
N LEU A 117 6.15 8.94 15.94
CA LEU A 117 6.58 10.24 15.48
C LEU A 117 7.62 10.82 16.46
N SER A 118 8.81 11.17 15.98
CA SER A 118 9.95 11.57 16.83
C SER A 118 10.43 13.02 16.62
N GLY A 119 9.61 13.84 15.95
CA GLY A 119 9.91 15.24 15.70
C GLY A 119 10.05 15.56 14.22
N LYS A 120 10.86 16.55 13.91
CA LYS A 120 11.13 17.00 12.52
C LYS A 120 12.63 17.13 12.28
N GLU A 121 13.05 16.86 11.06
CA GLU A 121 14.41 17.07 10.57
C GLU A 121 14.40 18.11 9.45
N GLN A 122 15.30 19.09 9.53
CA GLN A 122 15.45 20.09 8.49
C GLN A 122 16.30 19.53 7.34
N GLY A 123 15.85 19.76 6.13
CA GLY A 123 16.55 19.35 4.92
C GLY A 123 16.11 20.15 3.71
N LYS A 124 16.39 19.66 2.53
CA LYS A 124 16.01 20.31 1.27
C LYS A 124 15.36 19.33 0.32
N ILE A 125 14.41 19.83 -0.44
CA ILE A 125 13.89 19.20 -1.65
C ILE A 125 14.35 20.08 -2.80
N ASP A 126 15.33 19.62 -3.56
CA ASP A 126 16.06 20.40 -4.54
C ASP A 126 16.67 21.67 -3.88
N GLN A 127 16.15 22.85 -4.18
CA GLN A 127 16.62 24.12 -3.62
C GLN A 127 15.71 24.65 -2.49
N ALA A 128 14.55 24.00 -2.26
CA ALA A 128 13.59 24.44 -1.25
C ALA A 128 13.88 23.84 0.13
N ASP A 129 13.89 24.67 1.17
CA ASP A 129 13.98 24.20 2.54
C ASP A 129 12.71 23.42 2.91
N TYR A 130 12.89 22.24 3.51
CA TYR A 130 11.79 21.37 3.87
C TYR A 130 11.97 20.77 5.26
N SER A 131 10.89 20.79 6.05
CA SER A 131 10.85 20.22 7.39
C SER A 131 10.20 18.84 7.34
N TYR A 132 11.03 17.80 7.37
CA TYR A 132 10.58 16.42 7.28
C TYR A 132 10.04 15.93 8.62
N PRO A 133 8.79 15.46 8.71
CA PRO A 133 8.35 14.59 9.81
C PRO A 133 9.26 13.37 9.92
N VAL A 134 9.65 13.02 11.15
CA VAL A 134 10.54 11.87 11.41
C VAL A 134 9.79 10.78 12.15
N VAL A 135 9.86 9.55 11.64
CA VAL A 135 9.26 8.36 12.24
C VAL A 135 10.35 7.37 12.63
N GLN A 136 10.39 7.00 13.91
CA GLN A 136 11.15 5.85 14.38
C GLN A 136 10.33 4.58 14.13
N ALA A 137 10.74 3.78 13.15
CA ALA A 137 9.99 2.61 12.72
C ALA A 137 10.21 1.44 13.68
N HIS A 138 9.13 0.83 14.14
CA HIS A 138 9.14 -0.45 14.85
C HIS A 138 8.86 -1.60 13.91
N GLN A 139 8.03 -1.36 12.89
CA GLN A 139 7.65 -2.32 11.87
C GLN A 139 7.57 -1.64 10.52
N TYR A 140 7.90 -2.37 9.46
CA TYR A 140 7.70 -1.92 8.09
C TYR A 140 7.40 -3.08 7.15
N ARG A 141 6.81 -2.77 6.01
CA ARG A 141 6.61 -3.71 4.91
C ARG A 141 7.01 -3.02 3.59
N LEU A 142 7.84 -3.70 2.83
CA LEU A 142 8.15 -3.32 1.45
C LEU A 142 7.11 -3.93 0.51
N TRP A 143 6.77 -3.17 -0.52
CA TRP A 143 5.85 -3.56 -1.56
C TRP A 143 6.52 -3.37 -2.91
N LYS A 144 6.52 -4.42 -3.69
CA LYS A 144 7.06 -4.38 -5.06
C LYS A 144 5.96 -3.93 -6.02
N LEU A 145 6.26 -2.92 -6.84
CA LEU A 145 5.38 -2.53 -7.94
C LEU A 145 5.49 -3.55 -9.06
N VAL A 146 4.38 -4.17 -9.41
CA VAL A 146 4.28 -5.14 -10.50
C VAL A 146 3.29 -4.62 -11.53
N GLN A 147 3.71 -4.68 -12.79
CA GLN A 147 2.88 -4.36 -13.94
C GLN A 147 2.20 -5.64 -14.42
N GLU A 148 0.88 -5.62 -14.49
CA GLU A 148 0.06 -6.75 -14.90
C GLU A 148 -0.80 -6.38 -16.09
N TYR A 149 -0.92 -7.31 -17.03
CA TYR A 149 -1.92 -7.22 -18.08
C TYR A 149 -3.22 -7.86 -17.61
N TYR A 150 -4.33 -7.18 -17.79
CA TYR A 150 -5.64 -7.73 -17.54
C TYR A 150 -6.58 -7.45 -18.72
N TYR A 151 -7.54 -8.33 -18.91
CA TYR A 151 -8.64 -8.12 -19.83
C TYR A 151 -9.84 -7.64 -19.04
N ASP A 152 -10.46 -6.55 -19.50
CA ASP A 152 -11.67 -6.04 -18.86
C ASP A 152 -12.82 -7.03 -19.12
N PRO A 153 -13.49 -7.54 -18.08
CA PRO A 153 -14.63 -8.43 -18.27
C PRO A 153 -15.74 -7.81 -19.13
N ASP A 154 -15.93 -6.50 -19.07
CA ASP A 154 -16.95 -5.78 -19.85
C ASP A 154 -16.63 -5.81 -21.36
N ASP A 155 -15.36 -5.83 -21.74
CA ASP A 155 -14.95 -6.03 -23.14
C ASP A 155 -15.30 -7.44 -23.65
N MET A 156 -15.49 -8.41 -22.75
CA MET A 156 -15.87 -9.78 -23.07
C MET A 156 -17.39 -9.98 -23.22
N TYR A 157 -18.20 -9.13 -22.54
CA TYR A 157 -19.65 -9.27 -22.44
C TYR A 157 -20.43 -8.19 -23.19
N ASP A 158 -19.78 -7.40 -24.06
CA ASP A 158 -20.50 -6.45 -24.89
C ASP A 158 -21.53 -7.19 -25.74
N ASN A 159 -22.78 -7.18 -25.26
CA ASN A 159 -23.96 -7.71 -25.94
C ASN A 159 -24.30 -6.83 -27.16
N GLY A 160 -23.39 -6.75 -28.11
CA GLY A 160 -23.74 -6.24 -29.43
C GLY A 160 -24.92 -7.03 -30.01
N PRO A 161 -25.77 -6.40 -30.85
CA PRO A 161 -26.96 -7.07 -31.37
C PRO A 161 -26.58 -8.40 -31.98
N PHE A 162 -27.26 -9.44 -31.51
CA PHE A 162 -27.17 -10.80 -32.05
C PHE A 162 -27.46 -10.73 -33.54
N TYR A 163 -26.44 -10.83 -34.38
CA TYR A 163 -26.66 -11.09 -35.80
C TYR A 163 -26.96 -12.56 -35.95
N PRO A 164 -28.20 -12.97 -36.28
CA PRO A 164 -28.59 -14.38 -36.36
C PRO A 164 -27.96 -15.13 -37.52
N TYR A 165 -27.26 -14.47 -38.40
CA TYR A 165 -26.56 -15.05 -39.54
C TYR A 165 -25.19 -14.39 -39.71
N GLY A 166 -24.16 -14.96 -39.15
CA GLY A 166 -22.80 -14.52 -39.42
C GLY A 166 -21.78 -15.35 -38.66
N TRP A 167 -20.76 -15.81 -39.34
CA TRP A 167 -19.57 -16.41 -38.80
C TRP A 167 -18.78 -15.35 -38.05
N GLY A 168 -19.32 -14.91 -36.93
CA GLY A 168 -18.63 -13.97 -36.05
C GLY A 168 -17.58 -14.71 -35.22
N ALA A 169 -16.32 -14.41 -35.45
CA ALA A 169 -15.30 -14.79 -34.50
C ALA A 169 -15.67 -14.27 -33.10
N PRO A 170 -15.54 -15.08 -32.05
CA PRO A 170 -15.85 -14.63 -30.69
C PRO A 170 -15.08 -13.34 -30.40
N ARG A 171 -15.75 -12.29 -29.92
CA ARG A 171 -15.17 -10.96 -29.68
C ARG A 171 -13.99 -10.96 -28.69
N PHE A 172 -13.85 -12.02 -27.89
CA PHE A 172 -12.67 -12.17 -27.02
C PHE A 172 -11.33 -12.18 -27.79
N MET A 173 -11.35 -12.43 -29.12
CA MET A 173 -10.15 -12.33 -29.95
C MET A 173 -9.71 -10.90 -30.22
N TRP A 174 -10.52 -9.89 -29.84
CA TRP A 174 -10.25 -8.46 -30.07
C TRP A 174 -10.16 -7.67 -28.78
N ALA A 175 -10.34 -8.31 -27.61
CA ALA A 175 -10.15 -7.65 -26.33
C ALA A 175 -8.69 -7.24 -26.18
N GLU A 176 -8.44 -5.95 -26.11
CA GLU A 176 -7.09 -5.43 -25.90
C GLU A 176 -6.69 -5.54 -24.43
N PRO A 177 -5.52 -6.11 -24.14
CA PRO A 177 -5.03 -6.17 -22.77
C PRO A 177 -4.75 -4.75 -22.27
N ARG A 178 -5.31 -4.41 -21.12
CA ARG A 178 -5.02 -3.17 -20.40
C ARG A 178 -3.94 -3.41 -19.36
N LEU A 179 -3.12 -2.39 -19.13
CA LEU A 179 -2.08 -2.41 -18.10
C LEU A 179 -2.63 -1.87 -16.79
N ARG A 180 -2.35 -2.57 -15.70
CA ARG A 180 -2.53 -2.05 -14.35
C ARG A 180 -1.28 -2.28 -13.51
N TYR A 181 -1.11 -1.45 -12.50
CA TYR A 181 -0.03 -1.55 -11.55
C TYR A 181 -0.57 -2.00 -10.20
N ASN A 182 0.04 -3.03 -9.62
CA ASN A 182 -0.32 -3.56 -8.31
C ASN A 182 0.91 -3.62 -7.39
N LEU A 183 0.68 -3.48 -6.09
CA LEU A 183 1.70 -3.67 -5.06
C LEU A 183 1.60 -5.07 -4.44
N TYR A 184 2.72 -5.79 -4.38
CA TYR A 184 2.85 -7.13 -3.80
C TYR A 184 3.91 -7.18 -2.70
#